data_99dd0f82f4318c58b972c867753c0041
#
_entry.id   99dd0f82f4318c58b972c867753c0041
#
_cell.length_a   1.000
_cell.length_b   1.000
_cell.length_c   1.000
_cell.angle_alpha   90.00
_cell.angle_beta   90.00
_cell.angle_gamma   90.00
#
_symmetry.space_group_name_H-M   'P 1'
#
loop_
_entity.id
_entity.type
_entity.pdbx_description
1 polymer ?
#
loop_
_entity_poly.entity_id
_entity_poly.type
_entity_poly.pdbx_seq_one_letter_code
_entity_poly.pdbx_strand_id
1 'polypeptide(L)'
;YFEDITAIDFSARFVRMSIQLQEKGFIRYIVKDEGELVFYRDLVLSETGLGKGKENILFMQDNANNLKPLYTGYDVIVAPNLLEELTCPILFLKNIHERLNDGGTLILTSTYDWESNNIKREHWPGGFKKDGEPVTSFEGIKEILTAHFTIEKEPVNIQISLWKNSRISETKRSEITVWKKK
;
A
#
# COMPACT_ATOMS: atom_id res chain seq x y z
N TYR A 1 2.10 2.11 19.95
CA TYR A 1 3.00 2.85 19.04
C TYR A 1 4.15 1.93 18.69
N PHE A 2 4.63 2.00 17.43
CA PHE A 2 5.76 1.20 16.94
C PHE A 2 7.06 1.94 17.25
N GLU A 3 8.09 1.20 17.66
CA GLU A 3 9.41 1.76 17.97
C GLU A 3 10.30 1.82 16.73
N ASP A 4 10.15 0.84 15.83
CA ASP A 4 10.90 0.75 14.57
C ASP A 4 9.94 0.60 13.40
N ILE A 5 10.01 1.51 12.44
CA ILE A 5 9.18 1.51 11.24
C ILE A 5 10.08 1.53 10.01
N THR A 6 9.90 0.58 9.10
CA THR A 6 10.53 0.61 7.78
C THR A 6 9.47 0.95 6.74
N ALA A 7 9.63 2.08 6.06
CA ALA A 7 8.77 2.51 4.97
C ALA A 7 9.49 2.32 3.63
N ILE A 8 8.89 1.52 2.75
CA ILE A 8 9.48 1.15 1.47
C ILE A 8 8.63 1.73 0.34
N ASP A 9 9.27 2.36 -0.63
CA ASP A 9 8.64 2.80 -1.88
C ASP A 9 9.59 2.54 -3.07
N PHE A 10 9.04 2.18 -4.21
CA PHE A 10 9.82 2.00 -5.44
C PHE A 10 10.35 3.33 -6.00
N SER A 11 9.62 4.41 -5.79
CA SER A 11 9.96 5.74 -6.27
C SER A 11 11.01 6.43 -5.40
N ALA A 12 12.23 6.55 -5.90
CA ALA A 12 13.29 7.35 -5.27
C ALA A 12 12.86 8.80 -4.99
N ARG A 13 11.92 9.32 -5.79
CA ARG A 13 11.38 10.67 -5.59
C ARG A 13 10.54 10.74 -4.32
N PHE A 14 9.62 9.78 -4.11
CA PHE A 14 8.79 9.75 -2.91
C PHE A 14 9.63 9.49 -1.66
N VAL A 15 10.58 8.57 -1.73
CA VAL A 15 11.52 8.33 -0.63
C VAL A 15 12.28 9.61 -0.24
N ARG A 16 12.84 10.34 -1.22
CA ARG A 16 13.53 11.62 -0.94
C ARG A 16 12.61 12.68 -0.35
N MET A 17 11.36 12.78 -0.83
CA MET A 17 10.38 13.73 -0.28
C MET A 17 10.02 13.36 1.17
N SER A 18 9.88 12.08 1.48
CA SER A 18 9.59 11.60 2.82
C SER A 18 10.75 11.89 3.79
N ILE A 19 11.99 11.62 3.37
CA ILE A 19 13.19 11.98 4.15
C ILE A 19 13.25 13.49 4.36
N GLN A 20 13.03 14.29 3.33
CA GLN A 20 13.02 15.75 3.45
C GLN A 20 11.97 16.22 4.46
N LEU A 21 10.75 15.66 4.40
CA LEU A 21 9.67 15.99 5.33
C LEU A 21 10.05 15.59 6.76
N GLN A 22 10.67 14.42 6.95
CA GLN A 22 11.16 13.95 8.24
C GLN A 22 12.23 14.86 8.83
N GLU A 23 13.24 15.22 8.04
CA GLU A 23 14.39 16.02 8.48
C GLU A 23 14.05 17.50 8.69
N LYS A 24 13.42 18.12 7.67
CA LYS A 24 13.17 19.56 7.63
C LYS A 24 11.82 19.97 8.21
N GLY A 25 10.91 19.02 8.41
CA GLY A 25 9.56 19.27 8.89
C GLY A 25 8.63 19.92 7.86
N PHE A 26 9.08 20.15 6.62
CA PHE A 26 8.23 20.65 5.55
C PHE A 26 8.68 20.17 4.16
N ILE A 27 7.74 20.18 3.23
CA ILE A 27 7.99 20.02 1.78
C ILE A 27 7.16 21.03 1.01
N ARG A 28 7.71 21.52 -0.10
CA ARG A 28 6.97 22.27 -1.11
C ARG A 28 6.64 21.37 -2.29
N TYR A 29 5.38 21.37 -2.70
CA TYR A 29 4.93 20.57 -3.82
C TYR A 29 4.07 21.37 -4.78
N ILE A 30 3.95 20.86 -6.01
CA ILE A 30 3.18 21.49 -7.08
C ILE A 30 1.78 20.88 -7.09
N VAL A 31 0.79 21.74 -7.15
CA VAL A 31 -0.60 21.35 -7.37
C VAL A 31 -1.03 21.87 -8.75
N LYS A 32 -1.57 20.96 -9.56
CA LYS A 32 -2.17 21.33 -10.84
C LYS A 32 -3.47 22.08 -10.58
N ASP A 33 -3.66 23.20 -11.27
CA ASP A 33 -4.88 24.01 -11.19
C ASP A 33 -5.77 23.76 -12.40
N GLU A 34 -5.53 24.47 -13.49
CA GLU A 34 -6.27 24.29 -14.72
C GLU A 34 -5.34 24.31 -15.94
N GLY A 35 -5.58 23.46 -16.92
CA GLY A 35 -4.74 23.35 -18.11
C GLY A 35 -3.27 23.09 -17.74
N GLU A 36 -2.38 24.02 -18.10
CA GLU A 36 -0.94 23.99 -17.77
C GLU A 36 -0.60 24.77 -16.51
N LEU A 37 -1.55 25.46 -15.91
CA LEU A 37 -1.33 26.27 -14.72
C LEU A 37 -1.12 25.40 -13.50
N VAL A 38 -0.15 25.78 -12.69
CA VAL A 38 0.19 25.13 -11.44
C VAL A 38 0.43 26.18 -10.35
N PHE A 39 0.21 25.78 -9.10
CA PHE A 39 0.62 26.58 -7.94
C PHE A 39 1.39 25.72 -6.94
N TYR A 40 2.15 26.39 -6.09
CA TYR A 40 2.92 25.72 -5.05
C TYR A 40 2.14 25.70 -3.74
N ARG A 41 2.23 24.57 -3.03
CA ARG A 41 1.78 24.44 -1.65
C ARG A 41 2.91 23.94 -0.78
N ASP A 42 2.89 24.37 0.47
CA ASP A 42 3.78 23.87 1.50
C ASP A 42 2.98 22.93 2.42
N LEU A 43 3.53 21.76 2.68
CA LEU A 43 3.08 20.88 3.73
C LEU A 43 4.05 21.04 4.91
N VAL A 44 3.53 21.51 6.03
CA VAL A 44 4.29 21.68 7.28
C VAL A 44 3.86 20.56 8.24
N LEU A 45 4.81 19.70 8.62
CA LEU A 45 4.51 18.48 9.38
C LEU A 45 3.88 18.78 10.75
N SER A 46 4.31 19.85 11.43
CA SER A 46 3.76 20.26 12.72
C SER A 46 2.27 20.66 12.66
N GLU A 47 1.78 21.07 11.50
CA GLU A 47 0.38 21.48 11.29
C GLU A 47 -0.54 20.28 11.02
N THR A 48 0.04 19.12 10.67
CA THR A 48 -0.75 17.92 10.33
C THR A 48 -1.13 17.07 11.54
N GLY A 49 -0.50 17.28 12.69
CA GLY A 49 -0.60 16.41 13.87
C GLY A 49 0.12 15.06 13.73
N LEU A 50 0.81 14.81 12.60
CA LEU A 50 1.45 13.52 12.28
C LEU A 50 2.96 13.49 12.58
N GLY A 51 3.53 14.55 13.14
CA GLY A 51 4.99 14.66 13.36
C GLY A 51 5.57 13.82 14.50
N LYS A 52 4.73 13.28 15.38
CA LYS A 52 5.18 12.50 16.55
C LYS A 52 5.67 11.11 16.11
N GLY A 53 6.89 10.74 16.53
CA GLY A 53 7.49 9.43 16.21
C GLY A 53 8.11 9.35 14.80
N LYS A 54 8.24 10.50 14.11
CA LYS A 54 8.87 10.54 12.78
C LYS A 54 10.33 10.05 12.80
N GLU A 55 11.02 10.19 13.90
CA GLU A 55 12.41 9.75 14.14
C GLU A 55 12.56 8.23 14.09
N ASN A 56 11.48 7.47 14.31
CA ASN A 56 11.45 6.02 14.31
C ASN A 56 11.24 5.42 12.90
N ILE A 57 11.16 6.25 11.87
CA ILE A 57 10.87 5.79 10.51
C ILE A 57 12.15 5.78 9.67
N LEU A 58 12.50 4.62 9.16
CA LEU A 58 13.52 4.45 8.13
C LEU A 58 12.86 4.37 6.75
N PHE A 59 13.13 5.37 5.90
CA PHE A 59 12.64 5.37 4.51
C PHE A 59 13.67 4.71 3.59
N MET A 60 13.22 3.72 2.82
CA MET A 60 14.06 2.95 1.91
C MET A 60 13.49 2.90 0.50
N GLN A 61 14.34 3.08 -0.50
CA GLN A 61 13.94 2.75 -1.86
C GLN A 61 14.15 1.27 -2.10
N ASP A 62 13.04 0.54 -2.35
CA ASP A 62 13.12 -0.87 -2.73
C ASP A 62 11.89 -1.30 -3.55
N ASN A 63 11.93 -2.54 -4.06
CA ASN A 63 10.90 -3.10 -4.92
C ASN A 63 10.10 -4.17 -4.16
N ALA A 64 8.83 -3.89 -3.89
CA ALA A 64 7.94 -4.84 -3.22
C ALA A 64 7.65 -6.12 -4.04
N ASN A 65 7.90 -6.13 -5.35
CA ASN A 65 7.87 -7.38 -6.14
C ASN A 65 8.98 -8.36 -5.74
N ASN A 66 10.08 -7.87 -5.15
CA ASN A 66 11.23 -8.69 -4.76
C ASN A 66 11.88 -8.14 -3.50
N LEU A 67 11.17 -8.26 -2.38
CA LEU A 67 11.66 -7.81 -1.08
C LEU A 67 12.92 -8.55 -0.67
N LYS A 68 13.96 -7.81 -0.29
CA LYS A 68 15.22 -8.38 0.19
C LYS A 68 15.02 -9.21 1.46
N PRO A 69 15.82 -10.28 1.67
CA PRO A 69 15.71 -11.13 2.86
C PRO A 69 15.91 -10.40 4.19
N LEU A 70 16.59 -9.23 4.17
CA LEU A 70 16.81 -8.43 5.39
C LEU A 70 15.51 -7.84 5.97
N TYR A 71 14.45 -7.69 5.14
CA TYR A 71 13.14 -7.23 5.61
C TYR A 71 12.37 -8.40 6.22
N THR A 72 12.61 -8.67 7.48
CA THR A 72 11.98 -9.76 8.22
C THR A 72 11.86 -9.41 9.71
N GLY A 73 11.06 -10.15 10.45
CA GLY A 73 10.87 -9.95 11.88
C GLY A 73 9.89 -8.83 12.23
N TYR A 74 8.98 -8.48 11.32
CA TYR A 74 7.98 -7.45 11.58
C TYR A 74 6.78 -8.02 12.35
N ASP A 75 6.24 -7.23 13.28
CA ASP A 75 5.00 -7.55 14.00
C ASP A 75 3.77 -7.11 13.21
N VAL A 76 3.92 -6.07 12.38
CA VAL A 76 2.86 -5.56 11.51
C VAL A 76 3.43 -5.17 10.15
N ILE A 77 2.75 -5.59 9.09
CA ILE A 77 3.00 -5.11 7.72
C ILE A 77 1.71 -4.46 7.22
N VAL A 78 1.85 -3.24 6.68
CA VAL A 78 0.75 -2.51 6.04
C VAL A 78 1.08 -2.31 4.56
N ALA A 79 0.24 -2.81 3.68
CA ALA A 79 0.39 -2.70 2.23
C ALA A 79 -0.83 -1.98 1.61
N PRO A 80 -0.85 -0.63 1.66
CA PRO A 80 -2.00 0.15 1.23
C PRO A 80 -2.02 0.31 -0.29
N ASN A 81 -3.05 -0.25 -0.95
CA ASN A 81 -3.25 -0.23 -2.41
C ASN A 81 -1.96 -0.60 -3.18
N LEU A 82 -1.20 -1.55 -2.62
CA LEU A 82 0.06 -1.98 -3.19
C LEU A 82 -0.13 -3.03 -4.28
N LEU A 83 -1.11 -3.90 -4.13
CA LEU A 83 -1.26 -5.10 -4.98
C LEU A 83 -1.42 -4.72 -6.46
N GLU A 84 -2.12 -3.63 -6.75
CA GLU A 84 -2.35 -3.11 -8.09
C GLU A 84 -1.10 -2.51 -8.74
N GLU A 85 -0.09 -2.17 -7.94
CA GLU A 85 1.17 -1.61 -8.41
C GLU A 85 2.25 -2.69 -8.66
N LEU A 86 1.96 -3.95 -8.29
CA LEU A 86 2.90 -5.05 -8.44
C LEU A 86 2.75 -5.73 -9.81
N THR A 87 3.85 -6.15 -10.39
CA THR A 87 3.83 -6.93 -11.64
C THR A 87 3.26 -8.35 -11.42
N CYS A 88 3.39 -8.89 -10.22
CA CYS A 88 2.86 -10.20 -9.84
C CYS A 88 2.36 -10.19 -8.38
N PRO A 89 1.14 -9.67 -8.12
CA PRO A 89 0.57 -9.64 -6.77
C PRO A 89 0.46 -11.03 -6.12
N ILE A 90 0.22 -12.08 -6.90
CA ILE A 90 0.19 -13.47 -6.38
C ILE A 90 1.51 -13.86 -5.72
N LEU A 91 2.65 -13.48 -6.31
CA LEU A 91 3.97 -13.80 -5.74
C LEU A 91 4.20 -13.08 -4.41
N PHE A 92 3.81 -11.81 -4.33
CA PHE A 92 3.85 -11.05 -3.08
C PHE A 92 3.01 -11.71 -1.99
N LEU A 93 1.76 -12.05 -2.30
CA LEU A 93 0.82 -12.68 -1.36
C LEU A 93 1.34 -14.04 -0.85
N LYS A 94 1.99 -14.83 -1.71
CA LYS A 94 2.56 -16.13 -1.33
C LYS A 94 3.74 -16.01 -0.36
N ASN A 95 4.55 -14.94 -0.48
CA ASN A 95 5.84 -14.83 0.22
C ASN A 95 5.82 -13.86 1.39
N ILE A 96 4.80 -13.01 1.53
CA ILE A 96 4.78 -11.95 2.55
C ILE A 96 4.81 -12.51 3.99
N HIS A 97 4.35 -13.74 4.21
CA HIS A 97 4.39 -14.40 5.51
C HIS A 97 5.81 -14.56 6.06
N GLU A 98 6.82 -14.68 5.17
CA GLU A 98 8.24 -14.80 5.56
C GLU A 98 8.77 -13.51 6.23
N ARG A 99 8.08 -12.40 6.09
CA ARG A 99 8.51 -11.09 6.59
C ARG A 99 7.97 -10.79 7.99
N LEU A 100 6.93 -11.51 8.39
CA LEU A 100 6.26 -11.34 9.67
C LEU A 100 6.75 -12.35 10.72
N ASN A 101 6.79 -11.91 11.96
CA ASN A 101 6.89 -12.78 13.13
C ASN A 101 5.64 -13.68 13.21
N ASP A 102 5.74 -14.83 13.90
CA ASP A 102 4.58 -15.65 14.21
C ASP A 102 3.59 -14.85 15.07
N GLY A 103 2.32 -14.93 14.75
CA GLY A 103 1.31 -14.06 15.34
C GLY A 103 1.37 -12.60 14.88
N GLY A 104 2.20 -12.26 13.88
CA GLY A 104 2.22 -10.92 13.27
C GLY A 104 0.96 -10.62 12.44
N THR A 105 0.73 -9.36 12.13
CA THR A 105 -0.47 -8.90 11.45
C THR A 105 -0.12 -8.32 10.07
N LEU A 106 -0.83 -8.77 9.02
CA LEU A 106 -0.79 -8.18 7.69
C LEU A 106 -2.08 -7.39 7.45
N ILE A 107 -1.95 -6.12 7.08
CA ILE A 107 -3.06 -5.25 6.70
C ILE A 107 -2.91 -4.93 5.22
N LEU A 108 -3.90 -5.33 4.42
CA LEU A 108 -3.96 -5.03 3.00
C LEU A 108 -5.12 -4.06 2.75
N THR A 109 -4.90 -3.11 1.85
CA THR A 109 -6.00 -2.40 1.20
C THR A 109 -5.88 -2.56 -0.31
N SER A 110 -7.01 -2.68 -1.02
CA SER A 110 -7.02 -2.89 -2.47
C SER A 110 -8.28 -2.31 -3.09
N THR A 111 -8.14 -1.71 -4.25
CA THR A 111 -9.25 -1.30 -5.13
C THR A 111 -9.63 -2.41 -6.10
N TYR A 112 -8.80 -3.46 -6.21
CA TYR A 112 -8.93 -4.57 -7.16
C TYR A 112 -8.90 -4.13 -8.64
N ASP A 113 -8.24 -3.02 -8.91
CA ASP A 113 -8.08 -2.47 -10.26
C ASP A 113 -6.84 -3.08 -10.95
N TRP A 114 -6.97 -4.32 -11.38
CA TRP A 114 -5.88 -5.06 -12.02
C TRP A 114 -5.52 -4.57 -13.44
N GLU A 115 -6.43 -3.84 -14.09
CA GLU A 115 -6.27 -3.41 -15.48
C GLU A 115 -5.48 -2.11 -15.61
N SER A 116 -5.62 -1.18 -14.67
CA SER A 116 -5.02 0.17 -14.76
C SER A 116 -3.50 0.16 -14.92
N ASN A 117 -2.80 -0.83 -14.35
CA ASN A 117 -1.34 -0.95 -14.42
C ASN A 117 -0.88 -2.11 -15.32
N ASN A 118 -1.75 -2.59 -16.22
CA ASN A 118 -1.46 -3.64 -17.20
C ASN A 118 -0.89 -4.92 -16.57
N ILE A 119 -1.35 -5.30 -15.39
CA ILE A 119 -0.98 -6.56 -14.75
C ILE A 119 -1.49 -7.70 -15.63
N LYS A 120 -0.62 -8.64 -15.96
CA LYS A 120 -1.04 -9.81 -16.74
C LYS A 120 -2.12 -10.58 -16.00
N ARG A 121 -3.19 -10.99 -16.71
CA ARG A 121 -4.33 -11.67 -16.13
C ARG A 121 -3.96 -12.94 -15.35
N GLU A 122 -2.91 -13.65 -15.76
CA GLU A 122 -2.38 -14.82 -15.07
C GLU A 122 -1.84 -14.54 -13.66
N HIS A 123 -1.58 -13.25 -13.36
CA HIS A 123 -1.09 -12.78 -12.06
C HIS A 123 -2.19 -12.16 -11.18
N TRP A 124 -3.44 -12.10 -11.67
CA TRP A 124 -4.56 -11.58 -10.88
C TRP A 124 -4.97 -12.61 -9.82
N PRO A 125 -5.12 -12.23 -8.57
CA PRO A 125 -5.63 -13.14 -7.55
C PRO A 125 -7.08 -13.57 -7.80
N GLY A 126 -7.87 -12.71 -8.44
CA GLY A 126 -9.27 -12.91 -8.77
C GLY A 126 -9.78 -11.80 -9.69
N GLY A 127 -11.09 -11.56 -9.74
CA GLY A 127 -11.70 -10.59 -10.65
C GLY A 127 -11.96 -11.18 -12.04
N PHE A 128 -12.09 -12.51 -12.14
CA PHE A 128 -12.35 -13.22 -13.41
C PHE A 128 -13.33 -14.38 -13.24
N LYS A 129 -13.75 -14.96 -14.37
CA LYS A 129 -14.53 -16.20 -14.35
C LYS A 129 -13.61 -17.41 -14.57
N LYS A 130 -13.77 -18.44 -13.74
CA LYS A 130 -13.12 -19.74 -13.85
C LYS A 130 -14.23 -20.78 -14.03
N ASP A 131 -14.17 -21.55 -15.09
CA ASP A 131 -15.18 -22.58 -15.42
C ASP A 131 -16.64 -22.07 -15.43
N GLY A 132 -16.81 -20.79 -15.85
CA GLY A 132 -18.11 -20.11 -15.88
C GLY A 132 -18.49 -19.38 -14.58
N GLU A 133 -17.89 -19.73 -13.46
CA GLU A 133 -18.18 -19.15 -12.14
C GLU A 133 -17.29 -17.94 -11.82
N PRO A 134 -17.83 -16.91 -11.16
CA PRO A 134 -17.04 -15.74 -10.76
C PRO A 134 -16.08 -16.10 -9.61
N VAL A 135 -14.83 -15.67 -9.74
CA VAL A 135 -13.85 -15.67 -8.64
C VAL A 135 -13.58 -14.21 -8.29
N THR A 136 -14.04 -13.76 -7.14
CA THR A 136 -13.77 -12.40 -6.68
C THR A 136 -12.31 -12.23 -6.28
N SER A 137 -11.80 -10.99 -6.31
CA SER A 137 -10.43 -10.70 -5.90
C SER A 137 -10.20 -11.06 -4.44
N PHE A 138 -11.17 -10.78 -3.57
CA PHE A 138 -11.10 -11.16 -2.16
C PHE A 138 -11.00 -12.67 -1.95
N GLU A 139 -11.82 -13.45 -2.65
CA GLU A 139 -11.77 -14.93 -2.55
C GLU A 139 -10.42 -15.49 -3.00
N GLY A 140 -9.87 -14.98 -4.10
CA GLY A 140 -8.56 -15.41 -4.57
C GLY A 140 -7.42 -15.01 -3.65
N ILE A 141 -7.45 -13.81 -3.07
CA ILE A 141 -6.49 -13.40 -2.03
C ILE A 141 -6.63 -14.28 -0.80
N LYS A 142 -7.85 -14.57 -0.36
CA LYS A 142 -8.13 -15.43 0.78
C LYS A 142 -7.62 -16.86 0.56
N GLU A 143 -7.82 -17.43 -0.63
CA GLU A 143 -7.30 -18.75 -0.98
C GLU A 143 -5.78 -18.81 -0.83
N ILE A 144 -5.05 -17.78 -1.31
CA ILE A 144 -3.59 -17.71 -1.22
C ILE A 144 -3.12 -17.54 0.23
N LEU A 145 -3.70 -16.59 0.96
CA LEU A 145 -3.23 -16.21 2.30
C LEU A 145 -3.57 -17.26 3.36
N THR A 146 -4.65 -18.02 3.22
CA THR A 146 -5.07 -19.01 4.22
C THR A 146 -4.07 -20.13 4.47
N ALA A 147 -3.08 -20.32 3.58
CA ALA A 147 -1.96 -21.23 3.83
C ALA A 147 -1.18 -20.85 5.12
N HIS A 148 -0.98 -19.55 5.36
CA HIS A 148 -0.14 -19.04 6.45
C HIS A 148 -0.86 -18.05 7.39
N PHE A 149 -2.06 -17.60 7.03
CA PHE A 149 -2.81 -16.60 7.77
C PHE A 149 -4.24 -17.04 8.09
N THR A 150 -4.80 -16.40 9.10
CA THR A 150 -6.25 -16.40 9.36
C THR A 150 -6.78 -14.98 9.19
N ILE A 151 -7.98 -14.83 8.63
CA ILE A 151 -8.62 -13.53 8.58
C ILE A 151 -9.08 -13.14 9.98
N GLU A 152 -8.80 -11.92 10.39
CA GLU A 152 -9.07 -11.47 11.77
C GLU A 152 -10.40 -10.74 11.89
N LYS A 153 -10.83 -10.07 10.81
CA LYS A 153 -12.08 -9.30 10.77
C LYS A 153 -12.72 -9.38 9.39
N GLU A 154 -14.02 -9.20 9.34
CA GLU A 154 -14.74 -9.02 8.07
C GLU A 154 -14.16 -7.84 7.29
N PRO A 155 -14.02 -7.97 5.96
CA PRO A 155 -13.53 -6.91 5.10
C PRO A 155 -14.37 -5.63 5.21
N VAL A 156 -13.70 -4.48 5.20
CA VAL A 156 -14.36 -3.17 5.31
C VAL A 156 -14.00 -2.30 4.12
N ASN A 157 -15.00 -1.70 3.48
CA ASN A 157 -14.77 -0.74 2.41
C ASN A 157 -14.58 0.67 2.97
N ILE A 158 -13.54 1.35 2.51
CA ILE A 158 -13.28 2.77 2.77
C ILE A 158 -13.30 3.56 1.48
N GLN A 159 -13.65 4.85 1.58
CA GLN A 159 -13.55 5.78 0.47
C GLN A 159 -12.27 6.59 0.57
N ILE A 160 -11.56 6.69 -0.55
CA ILE A 160 -10.33 7.49 -0.68
C ILE A 160 -10.58 8.52 -1.78
N SER A 161 -10.48 9.80 -1.45
CA SER A 161 -10.62 10.88 -2.43
C SER A 161 -9.25 11.41 -2.83
N LEU A 162 -8.96 11.38 -4.12
CA LEU A 162 -7.72 11.84 -4.73
C LEU A 162 -8.01 13.08 -5.58
N TRP A 163 -7.34 14.18 -5.29
CA TRP A 163 -7.44 15.40 -6.08
C TRP A 163 -6.57 15.31 -7.33
N LYS A 164 -7.17 15.44 -8.51
CA LYS A 164 -6.44 15.53 -9.79
C LYS A 164 -5.97 16.96 -10.06
N ASN A 165 -6.77 17.93 -9.67
CA ASN A 165 -6.44 19.36 -9.71
C ASN A 165 -7.33 20.11 -8.70
N SER A 166 -7.32 21.46 -8.73
CA SER A 166 -8.10 22.31 -7.82
C SER A 166 -9.64 22.12 -7.92
N ARG A 167 -10.13 21.56 -9.03
CA ARG A 167 -11.56 21.46 -9.36
C ARG A 167 -12.06 20.03 -9.49
N ILE A 168 -11.17 19.04 -9.65
CA ILE A 168 -11.53 17.65 -9.92
C ILE A 168 -10.94 16.75 -8.85
N SER A 169 -11.80 15.98 -8.19
CA SER A 169 -11.41 14.87 -7.35
C SER A 169 -11.99 13.55 -7.90
N GLU A 170 -11.28 12.48 -7.67
CA GLU A 170 -11.72 11.12 -7.94
C GLU A 170 -11.87 10.39 -6.61
N THR A 171 -13.01 9.75 -6.40
CA THR A 171 -13.25 8.93 -5.23
C THR A 171 -13.14 7.46 -5.61
N LYS A 172 -12.21 6.76 -4.96
CA LYS A 172 -12.05 5.30 -5.07
C LYS A 172 -12.59 4.63 -3.83
N ARG A 173 -13.06 3.39 -3.98
CA ARG A 173 -13.43 2.52 -2.88
C ARG A 173 -12.35 1.44 -2.75
N SER A 174 -11.74 1.37 -1.58
CA SER A 174 -10.72 0.37 -1.27
C SER A 174 -11.22 -0.54 -0.16
N GLU A 175 -11.04 -1.84 -0.31
CA GLU A 175 -11.38 -2.82 0.71
C GLU A 175 -10.18 -3.05 1.63
N ILE A 176 -10.40 -2.98 2.94
CA ILE A 176 -9.40 -3.31 3.97
C ILE A 176 -9.61 -4.74 4.43
N THR A 177 -8.54 -5.50 4.47
CA THR A 177 -8.50 -6.85 5.05
C THR A 177 -7.38 -6.96 6.07
N VAL A 178 -7.63 -7.65 7.19
CA VAL A 178 -6.69 -7.84 8.29
C VAL A 178 -6.47 -9.32 8.51
N TRP A 179 -5.20 -9.73 8.50
CA TRP A 179 -4.78 -11.12 8.52
C TRP A 179 -3.78 -11.36 9.65
N LYS A 180 -4.00 -12.40 10.41
CA LYS A 180 -3.11 -12.85 11.50
C LYS A 180 -2.28 -14.02 11.02
N LYS A 181 -0.94 -13.92 11.11
CA LYS A 181 -0.04 -15.04 10.81
C LYS A 181 -0.24 -16.15 11.86
N LYS A 182 -0.32 -17.38 11.38
CA LYS A 182 -0.47 -18.59 12.23
C LYS A 182 0.75 -18.87 13.03
#